data_eaff470f0a469d844d444262ce8bb0f9
#
_entry.id   eaff470f0a469d844d444262ce8bb0f9
#
_cell.length_a   1.000
_cell.length_b   1.000
_cell.length_c   1.000
_cell.angle_alpha   90.00
_cell.angle_beta   90.00
_cell.angle_gamma   90.00
#
_symmetry.space_group_name_H-M   'P 1'
#
loop_
_entity.id
_entity.type
_entity.pdbx_description
1 polymer ?
#
loop_
_entity_poly.entity_id
_entity_poly.type
_entity_poly.pdbx_seq_one_letter_code
_entity_poly.pdbx_strand_id
1 'polypeptide(L)'
;MIAALRENLGNYETRFGPIAKAPVPLDQMTPPAQPTPEELYDDLRLEDETISGTYANAVMVGHTGTEFSLDFITTFFPRSSVAARVYLAAPNVPRFVESLSHSWDQYVRKIESAREGQADEQADEQADEPGGEWDGEWDDGEDVLPGE
;
A
#
# COMPACT_ATOMS: atom_id res chain seq x y z
N MET A 1 0.25 -9.19 -3.55
CA MET A 1 -0.38 -10.02 -2.50
C MET A 1 -1.86 -10.28 -2.78
N ILE A 2 -2.73 -9.26 -2.90
CA ILE A 2 -4.19 -9.42 -3.09
C ILE A 2 -4.52 -10.31 -4.31
N ALA A 3 -3.88 -10.07 -5.46
CA ALA A 3 -4.09 -10.87 -6.66
C ALA A 3 -3.74 -12.36 -6.43
N ALA A 4 -2.60 -12.64 -5.80
CA ALA A 4 -2.17 -14.01 -5.47
C ALA A 4 -3.13 -14.69 -4.48
N LEU A 5 -3.67 -13.96 -3.51
CA LEU A 5 -4.68 -14.48 -2.59
C LEU A 5 -5.99 -14.82 -3.32
N ARG A 6 -6.46 -13.94 -4.19
CA ARG A 6 -7.68 -14.19 -5.00
C ARG A 6 -7.51 -15.40 -5.93
N GLU A 7 -6.38 -15.52 -6.58
CA GLU A 7 -6.06 -16.67 -7.44
C GLU A 7 -6.04 -17.96 -6.63
N ASN A 8 -5.35 -17.97 -5.48
CA ASN A 8 -5.31 -19.15 -4.61
C ASN A 8 -6.68 -19.49 -4.01
N LEU A 9 -7.50 -18.50 -3.70
CA LEU A 9 -8.88 -18.70 -3.25
C LEU A 9 -9.71 -19.39 -4.35
N GLY A 10 -9.62 -18.94 -5.59
CA GLY A 10 -10.28 -19.57 -6.73
C GLY A 10 -9.81 -21.02 -6.96
N ASN A 11 -8.52 -21.27 -6.85
CA ASN A 11 -7.94 -22.61 -6.96
C ASN A 11 -8.41 -23.53 -5.82
N TYR A 12 -8.49 -23.00 -4.61
CA TYR A 12 -9.04 -23.72 -3.46
C TYR A 12 -10.51 -24.11 -3.71
N GLU A 13 -11.36 -23.14 -4.09
CA GLU A 13 -12.79 -23.37 -4.31
C GLU A 13 -13.05 -24.35 -5.45
N THR A 14 -12.20 -24.35 -6.48
CA THR A 14 -12.28 -25.33 -7.57
C THR A 14 -11.99 -26.74 -7.09
N ARG A 15 -11.08 -26.90 -6.11
CA ARG A 15 -10.63 -28.23 -5.63
C ARG A 15 -11.46 -28.75 -4.46
N PHE A 16 -11.85 -27.89 -3.54
CA PHE A 16 -12.46 -28.26 -2.26
C PHE A 16 -13.91 -27.80 -2.11
N GLY A 17 -14.41 -27.00 -3.08
CA GLY A 17 -15.71 -26.38 -3.04
C GLY A 17 -15.71 -24.98 -2.40
N PRO A 18 -16.84 -24.27 -2.46
CA PRO A 18 -16.94 -22.90 -1.96
C PRO A 18 -16.68 -22.84 -0.46
N ILE A 19 -15.92 -21.84 -0.03
CA ILE A 19 -15.67 -21.61 1.40
C ILE A 19 -16.93 -20.99 2.02
N ALA A 20 -17.51 -21.68 3.01
CA ALA A 20 -18.55 -21.10 3.85
C ALA A 20 -17.92 -19.96 4.67
N LYS A 21 -18.43 -18.73 4.49
CA LYS A 21 -17.97 -17.59 5.30
C LYS A 21 -18.20 -17.89 6.78
N ALA A 22 -17.17 -17.68 7.59
CA ALA A 22 -17.32 -17.81 9.03
C ALA A 22 -18.45 -16.89 9.54
N PRO A 23 -19.35 -17.37 10.41
CA PRO A 23 -20.39 -16.54 10.96
C PRO A 23 -19.76 -15.36 11.70
N VAL A 24 -20.25 -14.14 11.39
CA VAL A 24 -19.84 -12.95 12.15
C VAL A 24 -20.40 -13.09 13.55
N PRO A 25 -19.59 -13.00 14.62
CA PRO A 25 -20.09 -13.03 15.98
C PRO A 25 -21.17 -11.95 16.19
N LEU A 26 -22.24 -12.28 16.91
CA LEU A 26 -23.38 -11.38 17.10
C LEU A 26 -23.01 -10.05 17.80
N ASP A 27 -21.96 -10.05 18.60
CA ASP A 27 -21.41 -8.87 19.27
C ASP A 27 -20.75 -7.87 18.30
N GLN A 28 -20.41 -8.29 17.06
CA GLN A 28 -19.88 -7.43 15.98
C GLN A 28 -20.98 -6.90 15.03
N MET A 29 -22.25 -7.23 15.28
CA MET A 29 -23.38 -6.76 14.44
C MET A 29 -23.84 -5.33 14.77
N THR A 30 -23.48 -4.79 15.94
CA THR A 30 -23.64 -3.36 16.23
C THR A 30 -22.32 -2.69 15.84
N PRO A 31 -22.31 -1.70 14.91
CA PRO A 31 -21.05 -1.02 14.64
C PRO A 31 -20.67 -0.22 15.90
N PRO A 32 -19.71 -0.70 16.71
CA PRO A 32 -19.08 0.19 17.67
C PRO A 32 -18.40 1.27 16.85
N ALA A 33 -18.31 2.47 17.39
CA ALA A 33 -17.37 3.47 16.87
C ALA A 33 -16.08 2.72 16.60
N GLN A 34 -15.63 2.71 15.33
CA GLN A 34 -14.41 1.97 14.96
C GLN A 34 -13.29 2.52 15.83
N PRO A 35 -12.69 1.70 16.70
CA PRO A 35 -11.59 2.16 17.52
C PRO A 35 -10.49 2.70 16.60
N THR A 36 -9.85 3.77 17.03
CA THR A 36 -8.69 4.28 16.30
C THR A 36 -7.62 3.20 16.22
N PRO A 37 -6.74 3.22 15.20
CA PRO A 37 -5.64 2.27 15.14
C PRO A 37 -4.82 2.24 16.45
N GLU A 38 -4.65 3.36 17.11
CA GLU A 38 -3.94 3.49 18.40
C GLU A 38 -4.65 2.72 19.51
N GLU A 39 -5.97 2.88 19.65
CA GLU A 39 -6.77 2.13 20.64
C GLU A 39 -6.76 0.62 20.37
N LEU A 40 -6.73 0.21 19.08
CA LEU A 40 -6.59 -1.19 18.70
C LEU A 40 -5.22 -1.76 19.10
N TYR A 41 -4.14 -1.00 18.92
CA TYR A 41 -2.79 -1.45 19.27
C TYR A 41 -2.55 -1.47 20.77
N ASP A 42 -3.20 -0.60 21.55
CA ASP A 42 -3.13 -0.60 23.01
C ASP A 42 -3.76 -1.87 23.62
N ASP A 43 -4.80 -2.42 23.01
CA ASP A 43 -5.45 -3.66 23.43
C ASP A 43 -4.70 -4.93 22.95
N LEU A 44 -3.85 -4.82 21.92
CA LEU A 44 -3.07 -5.94 21.41
C LEU A 44 -1.78 -6.10 22.19
N ARG A 45 -1.61 -7.27 22.82
CA ARG A 45 -0.31 -7.66 23.39
C ARG A 45 0.69 -7.88 22.26
N LEU A 46 1.60 -6.93 22.07
CA LEU A 46 2.77 -7.08 21.22
C LEU A 46 3.96 -7.47 22.10
N GLU A 47 4.54 -8.64 21.81
CA GLU A 47 5.83 -9.02 22.43
C GLU A 47 6.95 -8.16 21.84
N ASP A 48 7.96 -7.84 22.63
CA ASP A 48 9.08 -6.96 22.22
C ASP A 48 9.79 -7.44 20.94
N GLU A 49 9.85 -8.75 20.73
CA GLU A 49 10.41 -9.36 19.50
C GLU A 49 9.54 -9.07 18.27
N THR A 50 8.23 -8.93 18.45
CA THR A 50 7.27 -8.67 17.37
C THR A 50 7.23 -7.19 16.99
N ILE A 51 7.54 -6.28 17.91
CA ILE A 51 7.54 -4.82 17.69
C ILE A 51 8.54 -4.43 16.61
N SER A 52 9.73 -5.04 16.56
CA SER A 52 10.74 -4.75 15.54
C SER A 52 10.35 -5.19 14.13
N GLY A 53 9.40 -6.12 14.03
CA GLY A 53 8.94 -6.66 12.76
C GLY A 53 10.01 -7.44 11.99
N THR A 54 9.63 -7.92 10.83
CA THR A 54 10.51 -8.67 9.93
C THR A 54 10.37 -8.12 8.51
N TYR A 55 11.51 -7.83 7.86
CA TYR A 55 11.50 -7.35 6.48
C TYR A 55 11.14 -8.47 5.50
N ALA A 56 10.24 -8.17 4.57
CA ALA A 56 9.92 -9.03 3.43
C ALA A 56 9.58 -8.18 2.20
N ASN A 57 10.00 -8.61 1.03
CA ASN A 57 9.73 -7.94 -0.24
C ASN A 57 8.95 -8.80 -1.25
N ALA A 58 8.61 -10.03 -0.88
CA ALA A 58 7.75 -10.93 -1.65
C ALA A 58 6.85 -11.75 -0.72
N VAL A 59 5.73 -12.22 -1.25
CA VAL A 59 4.80 -13.12 -0.55
C VAL A 59 4.41 -14.25 -1.48
N MET A 60 4.55 -15.47 -1.01
CA MET A 60 4.03 -16.67 -1.65
C MET A 60 2.80 -17.17 -0.89
N VAL A 61 1.77 -17.54 -1.61
CA VAL A 61 0.52 -18.05 -1.04
C VAL A 61 0.36 -19.51 -1.44
N GLY A 62 0.15 -20.37 -0.45
CA GLY A 62 -0.19 -21.78 -0.62
C GLY A 62 -1.47 -22.12 0.14
N HIS A 63 -2.06 -23.29 -0.13
CA HIS A 63 -3.21 -23.76 0.63
C HIS A 63 -3.24 -25.29 0.75
N THR A 64 -3.87 -25.74 1.82
CA THR A 64 -4.32 -27.12 2.04
C THR A 64 -5.85 -27.14 2.05
N GLY A 65 -6.48 -28.25 2.39
CA GLY A 65 -7.94 -28.33 2.53
C GLY A 65 -8.50 -27.55 3.73
N THR A 66 -7.66 -27.15 4.69
CA THR A 66 -8.11 -26.54 5.96
C THR A 66 -7.57 -25.15 6.19
N GLU A 67 -6.47 -24.79 5.56
CA GLU A 67 -5.74 -23.55 5.84
C GLU A 67 -4.98 -23.01 4.62
N PHE A 68 -4.69 -21.73 4.65
CA PHE A 68 -3.79 -21.05 3.74
C PHE A 68 -2.50 -20.70 4.46
N SER A 69 -1.38 -20.80 3.75
CA SER A 69 -0.06 -20.35 4.22
C SER A 69 0.35 -19.10 3.45
N LEU A 70 0.84 -18.11 4.17
CA LEU A 70 1.42 -16.88 3.67
C LEU A 70 2.90 -16.88 4.03
N ASP A 71 3.77 -17.11 3.04
CA ASP A 71 5.21 -17.07 3.21
C ASP A 71 5.73 -15.70 2.82
N PHE A 72 6.10 -14.92 3.82
CA PHE A 72 6.78 -13.65 3.62
C PHE A 72 8.26 -13.90 3.36
N ILE A 73 8.72 -13.50 2.19
CA ILE A 73 10.03 -13.85 1.66
C ILE A 73 10.90 -12.61 1.56
N THR A 74 12.12 -12.73 2.01
CA THR A 74 13.20 -11.79 1.75
C THR A 74 14.01 -12.28 0.57
N THR A 75 14.00 -11.51 -0.52
CA THR A 75 14.75 -11.81 -1.72
C THR A 75 15.92 -10.86 -1.83
N PHE A 76 17.12 -11.33 -1.46
CA PHE A 76 18.38 -10.66 -1.69
C PHE A 76 19.30 -11.58 -2.49
N PHE A 77 19.91 -11.02 -3.53
CA PHE A 77 20.92 -11.78 -4.27
C PHE A 77 22.09 -12.18 -3.36
N PRO A 78 22.58 -13.43 -3.39
CA PRO A 78 22.19 -14.52 -4.28
C PRO A 78 21.14 -15.49 -3.72
N ARG A 79 20.54 -15.23 -2.58
CA ARG A 79 19.65 -16.16 -1.88
C ARG A 79 18.35 -15.49 -1.46
N SER A 80 17.28 -16.29 -1.51
CA SER A 80 15.99 -15.94 -0.93
C SER A 80 15.74 -16.78 0.32
N SER A 81 15.08 -16.21 1.32
CA SER A 81 14.71 -16.93 2.55
C SER A 81 13.29 -16.56 2.97
N VAL A 82 12.59 -17.49 3.60
CA VAL A 82 11.30 -17.21 4.25
C VAL A 82 11.61 -16.51 5.57
N ALA A 83 11.19 -15.26 5.67
CA ALA A 83 11.37 -14.41 6.83
C ALA A 83 10.29 -14.66 7.90
N ALA A 84 9.06 -14.90 7.45
CA ALA A 84 7.94 -15.27 8.32
C ALA A 84 6.95 -16.15 7.56
N ARG A 85 6.26 -17.04 8.29
CA ARG A 85 5.15 -17.83 7.76
C ARG A 85 3.94 -17.65 8.65
N VAL A 86 2.81 -17.29 8.04
CA VAL A 86 1.54 -17.10 8.74
C VAL A 86 0.52 -18.08 8.17
N TYR A 87 -0.19 -18.77 9.04
CA TYR A 87 -1.30 -19.63 8.66
C TYR A 87 -2.63 -18.95 8.94
N LEU A 88 -3.55 -19.09 8.00
CA LEU A 88 -4.89 -18.57 8.08
C LEU A 88 -5.89 -19.68 7.80
N ALA A 89 -6.83 -19.92 8.73
CA ALA A 89 -7.88 -20.91 8.52
C ALA A 89 -8.71 -20.58 7.27
N ALA A 90 -9.00 -21.56 6.43
CA ALA A 90 -9.70 -21.38 5.17
C ALA A 90 -11.00 -20.55 5.28
N PRO A 91 -11.87 -20.73 6.30
CA PRO A 91 -13.09 -19.94 6.46
C PRO A 91 -12.86 -18.42 6.65
N ASN A 92 -11.66 -18.01 7.08
CA ASN A 92 -11.32 -16.61 7.32
C ASN A 92 -10.75 -15.91 6.09
N VAL A 93 -10.31 -16.67 5.08
CA VAL A 93 -9.62 -16.12 3.91
C VAL A 93 -10.49 -15.18 3.08
N PRO A 94 -11.77 -15.47 2.78
CA PRO A 94 -12.61 -14.57 2.01
C PRO A 94 -12.71 -13.19 2.66
N ARG A 95 -12.95 -13.15 4.00
CA ARG A 95 -13.04 -11.89 4.77
C ARG A 95 -11.70 -11.14 4.77
N PHE A 96 -10.60 -11.85 4.92
CA PHE A 96 -9.26 -11.27 4.87
C PHE A 96 -8.96 -10.61 3.51
N VAL A 97 -9.30 -11.30 2.41
CA VAL A 97 -9.16 -10.74 1.04
C VAL A 97 -10.04 -9.52 0.84
N GLU A 98 -11.29 -9.54 1.32
CA GLU A 98 -12.20 -8.40 1.25
C GLU A 98 -11.64 -7.19 2.03
N SER A 99 -11.16 -7.40 3.26
CA SER A 99 -10.57 -6.35 4.10
C SER A 99 -9.33 -5.73 3.46
N LEU A 100 -8.41 -6.56 2.97
CA LEU A 100 -7.20 -6.07 2.27
C LEU A 100 -7.55 -5.28 1.01
N SER A 101 -8.54 -5.76 0.24
CA SER A 101 -8.96 -5.07 -0.98
C SER A 101 -9.56 -3.70 -0.65
N HIS A 102 -10.42 -3.64 0.35
CA HIS A 102 -11.02 -2.39 0.80
C HIS A 102 -9.97 -1.37 1.28
N SER A 103 -9.01 -1.82 2.10
CA SER A 103 -7.92 -0.96 2.57
C SER A 103 -7.04 -0.46 1.42
N TRP A 104 -6.78 -1.31 0.42
CA TRP A 104 -6.06 -0.91 -0.77
C TRP A 104 -6.80 0.14 -1.59
N ASP A 105 -8.09 -0.07 -1.82
CA ASP A 105 -8.93 0.87 -2.56
C ASP A 105 -9.02 2.24 -1.86
N GLN A 106 -9.10 2.26 -0.52
CA GLN A 106 -9.05 3.49 0.27
C GLN A 106 -7.70 4.20 0.12
N TYR A 107 -6.61 3.45 0.16
CA TYR A 107 -5.26 3.99 -0.01
C TYR A 107 -5.07 4.63 -1.40
N VAL A 108 -5.49 3.93 -2.47
CA VAL A 108 -5.41 4.45 -3.84
C VAL A 108 -6.18 5.75 -3.97
N ARG A 109 -7.43 5.80 -3.52
CA ARG A 109 -8.25 7.02 -3.54
C ARG A 109 -7.60 8.19 -2.81
N LYS A 110 -6.97 7.94 -1.66
CA LYS A 110 -6.27 8.96 -0.89
C LYS A 110 -5.08 9.52 -1.65
N ILE A 111 -4.32 8.68 -2.36
CA ILE A 111 -3.19 9.13 -3.18
C ILE A 111 -3.66 9.91 -4.40
N GLU A 112 -4.71 9.45 -5.07
CA GLU A 112 -5.29 10.13 -6.22
C GLU A 112 -5.77 11.53 -5.85
N SER A 113 -6.54 11.67 -4.78
CA SER A 113 -7.00 12.98 -4.30
C SER A 113 -5.86 13.91 -3.87
N ALA A 114 -4.79 13.37 -3.26
CA ALA A 114 -3.61 14.16 -2.90
C ALA A 114 -2.84 14.65 -4.13
N ARG A 115 -2.79 13.87 -5.20
CA ARG A 115 -2.15 14.26 -6.47
C ARG A 115 -2.96 15.33 -7.21
N GLU A 116 -4.28 15.21 -7.22
CA GLU A 116 -5.17 16.21 -7.82
C GLU A 116 -5.03 17.56 -7.10
N GLY A 117 -5.01 17.57 -5.75
CA GLY A 117 -4.80 18.80 -4.98
C GLY A 117 -3.44 19.46 -5.24
N GLN A 118 -2.36 18.67 -5.39
CA GLN A 118 -1.04 19.22 -5.74
C GLN A 118 -0.96 19.76 -7.17
N ALA A 119 -1.70 19.18 -8.11
CA ALA A 119 -1.75 19.65 -9.48
C ALA A 119 -2.49 21.01 -9.59
N ASP A 120 -3.55 21.18 -8.82
CA ASP A 120 -4.32 22.44 -8.76
C ASP A 120 -3.47 23.56 -8.12
N GLU A 121 -2.76 23.29 -7.02
CA GLU A 121 -1.85 24.25 -6.38
C GLU A 121 -0.71 24.71 -7.33
N GLN A 122 -0.12 23.77 -8.09
CA GLN A 122 0.93 24.11 -9.06
C GLN A 122 0.40 24.88 -10.28
N ALA A 123 -0.85 24.66 -10.67
CA ALA A 123 -1.48 25.42 -11.75
C ALA A 123 -1.77 26.87 -11.34
N ASP A 124 -2.19 27.08 -10.09
CA ASP A 124 -2.43 28.41 -9.54
C ASP A 124 -1.14 29.21 -9.35
N GLU A 125 -0.05 28.58 -8.88
CA GLU A 125 1.26 29.22 -8.75
C GLU A 125 1.83 29.66 -10.12
N GLN A 126 1.63 28.88 -11.19
CA GLN A 126 2.08 29.25 -12.53
C GLN A 126 1.22 30.32 -13.18
N ALA A 127 -0.03 30.51 -12.75
CA ALA A 127 -0.91 31.53 -13.27
C ALA A 127 -0.63 32.93 -12.66
N ASP A 128 0.00 32.99 -11.50
CA ASP A 128 0.28 34.22 -10.76
C ASP A 128 1.70 34.80 -11.01
N GLU A 129 2.52 34.17 -11.89
CA GLU A 129 3.79 34.77 -12.32
C GLU A 129 3.49 35.92 -13.30
N PRO A 130 3.72 37.18 -12.91
CA PRO A 130 3.59 38.32 -13.84
C PRO A 130 4.67 38.13 -14.90
N GLY A 131 4.23 38.00 -16.16
CA GLY A 131 5.09 37.91 -17.33
C GLY A 131 6.14 39.01 -17.29
N GLY A 132 7.36 38.68 -16.90
CA GLY A 132 8.48 39.59 -16.95
C GLY A 132 8.77 39.93 -18.41
N GLU A 133 8.36 41.12 -18.79
CA GLU A 133 8.75 41.76 -20.04
C GLU A 133 10.26 41.98 -19.97
N TRP A 134 11.02 41.13 -20.64
CA TRP A 134 12.46 41.29 -20.82
C TRP A 134 12.67 42.34 -21.90
N ASP A 135 12.78 43.63 -21.51
CA ASP A 135 13.33 44.68 -22.35
C ASP A 135 14.83 44.44 -22.46
N GLY A 136 15.18 43.59 -23.40
CA GLY A 136 16.58 43.32 -23.79
C GLY A 136 17.11 44.43 -24.62
N GLU A 137 17.54 45.54 -24.00
CA GLU A 137 18.38 46.56 -24.63
C GLU A 137 19.82 46.02 -24.63
N TRP A 138 20.26 45.48 -25.79
CA TRP A 138 21.63 45.11 -26.03
C TRP A 138 22.40 46.38 -26.32
N ASP A 139 23.21 46.88 -25.37
CA ASP A 139 24.19 47.94 -25.57
C ASP A 139 25.36 47.39 -26.39
N ASP A 140 25.44 47.78 -27.67
CA ASP A 140 26.54 47.51 -28.59
C ASP A 140 27.75 48.38 -28.19
N GLY A 141 28.46 47.95 -27.12
CA GLY A 141 29.73 48.56 -26.73
C GLY A 141 30.80 48.28 -27.75
N GLU A 142 31.15 49.29 -28.56
CA GLU A 142 32.29 49.29 -29.46
C GLU A 142 33.62 49.03 -28.74
N ASP A 143 34.23 47.92 -29.07
CA ASP A 143 35.58 47.57 -28.67
C ASP A 143 36.59 48.50 -29.35
N VAL A 144 37.13 49.45 -28.63
CA VAL A 144 38.30 50.22 -29.01
C VAL A 144 39.55 49.51 -28.54
N LEU A 145 40.27 48.87 -29.45
CA LEU A 145 41.57 48.32 -29.21
C LEU A 145 42.62 49.46 -29.07
N PRO A 146 43.43 49.49 -28.01
CA PRO A 146 44.68 50.31 -28.03
C PRO A 146 45.77 49.51 -28.71
N GLY A 147 46.38 50.18 -29.71
CA GLY A 147 47.57 49.70 -30.40
C GLY A 147 48.84 49.92 -29.57
N GLU A 148 49.85 49.21 -30.01
CA GLU A 148 51.27 49.14 -29.69
C GLU A 148 51.73 48.26 -28.55
#